data_5e02bcd56fc06b22de96cc4b077519ca
#
_entry.id   5e02bcd56fc06b22de96cc4b077519ca
#
_cell.length_a   1.000
_cell.length_b   1.000
_cell.length_c   1.000
_cell.angle_alpha   90.00
_cell.angle_beta   90.00
_cell.angle_gamma   90.00
#
_symmetry.space_group_name_H-M   'P 1'
#
loop_
_entity.id
_entity.type
_entity.pdbx_description
1 polymer ?
#
loop_
_entity_poly.entity_id
_entity_poly.type
_entity_poly.pdbx_seq_one_letter_code
_entity_poly.pdbx_strand_id
1 'polypeptide(L)'
;MPHDCMGCAIAAKELTPIGGIIAETPNFILVQDPEIPIKNFLVINSKRHIQSIAQLSPEENTELFGLCYRARKALLSWGDIIDCKLIQEERSGHFHLWILPWYAWMDEGFDKSLACVRAVMQYARETRMTKEHLDKITAAVEELRRMLKKDA
;
A
#
# COMPACT_ATOMS: atom_id res chain seq x y z
N MET A 1 4.04 2.55 24.10
CA MET A 1 3.71 2.63 22.65
C MET A 1 4.23 3.95 22.15
N PRO A 2 5.05 3.96 21.11
CA PRO A 2 5.44 5.24 20.54
C PRO A 2 4.21 5.86 19.88
N HIS A 3 3.73 6.97 20.42
CA HIS A 3 2.62 7.76 19.84
C HIS A 3 2.95 8.30 18.42
N ASP A 4 4.18 8.11 17.96
CA ASP A 4 4.67 8.64 16.68
C ASP A 4 4.82 7.56 15.57
N CYS A 5 4.33 6.33 15.78
CA CYS A 5 4.43 5.26 14.79
C CYS A 5 3.13 5.16 13.98
N MET A 6 3.17 5.62 12.73
CA MET A 6 2.03 5.55 11.82
C MET A 6 1.51 4.12 11.63
N GLY A 7 2.41 3.14 11.50
CA GLY A 7 2.03 1.73 11.35
C GLY A 7 1.25 1.20 12.57
N CYS A 8 1.67 1.56 13.78
CA CYS A 8 0.94 1.23 14.99
C CYS A 8 -0.43 1.92 15.05
N ALA A 9 -0.50 3.20 14.66
CA ALA A 9 -1.76 3.96 14.66
C ALA A 9 -2.77 3.38 13.66
N ILE A 10 -2.31 2.94 12.47
CA ILE A 10 -3.16 2.24 11.50
C ILE A 10 -3.65 0.90 12.09
N ALA A 11 -2.75 0.11 12.68
CA ALA A 11 -3.08 -1.17 13.29
C ALA A 11 -4.09 -1.05 14.44
N ALA A 12 -3.96 0.01 15.25
CA ALA A 12 -4.89 0.34 16.33
C ALA A 12 -6.19 1.01 15.84
N LYS A 13 -6.32 1.31 14.54
CA LYS A 13 -7.46 2.02 13.94
C LYS A 13 -7.64 3.46 14.45
N GLU A 14 -6.56 4.03 14.97
CA GLU A 14 -6.47 5.43 15.42
C GLU A 14 -6.23 6.39 14.24
N LEU A 15 -5.60 5.89 13.18
CA LEU A 15 -5.41 6.59 11.91
C LEU A 15 -6.12 5.82 10.81
N THR A 16 -7.01 6.51 10.10
CA THR A 16 -7.77 5.94 8.97
C THR A 16 -7.13 6.39 7.65
N PRO A 17 -6.51 5.47 6.88
CA PRO A 17 -6.03 5.79 5.54
C PRO A 17 -7.16 6.15 4.56
N ILE A 18 -6.82 6.72 3.42
CA ILE A 18 -7.77 7.10 2.37
C ILE A 18 -8.64 5.89 1.99
N GLY A 19 -9.95 6.03 2.12
CA GLY A 19 -10.92 4.96 1.83
C GLY A 19 -11.02 3.86 2.89
N GLY A 20 -10.21 3.90 3.95
CA GLY A 20 -10.23 2.93 5.05
C GLY A 20 -9.48 1.63 4.75
N ILE A 21 -9.72 0.61 5.57
CA ILE A 21 -9.09 -0.70 5.45
C ILE A 21 -9.64 -1.44 4.23
N ILE A 22 -8.75 -1.96 3.38
CA ILE A 22 -9.10 -2.76 2.21
C ILE A 22 -9.32 -4.22 2.61
N ALA A 23 -8.34 -4.79 3.33
CA ALA A 23 -8.42 -6.15 3.85
C ALA A 23 -7.64 -6.26 5.16
N GLU A 24 -8.06 -7.18 6.00
CA GLU A 24 -7.44 -7.44 7.30
C GLU A 24 -7.28 -8.95 7.48
N THR A 25 -6.13 -9.35 7.95
CA THR A 25 -5.82 -10.73 8.35
C THR A 25 -5.43 -10.74 9.83
N PRO A 26 -5.20 -11.89 10.47
CA PRO A 26 -4.79 -11.91 11.87
C PRO A 26 -3.60 -11.00 12.20
N ASN A 27 -2.58 -10.94 11.33
CA ASN A 27 -1.33 -10.25 11.60
C ASN A 27 -1.06 -9.02 10.72
N PHE A 28 -1.85 -8.78 9.67
CA PHE A 28 -1.62 -7.69 8.70
C PHE A 28 -2.88 -6.91 8.36
N ILE A 29 -2.66 -5.68 7.91
CA ILE A 29 -3.69 -4.79 7.39
C ILE A 29 -3.24 -4.30 6.01
N LEU A 30 -4.11 -4.41 5.01
CA LEU A 30 -3.93 -3.85 3.68
C LEU A 30 -4.70 -2.54 3.55
N VAL A 31 -4.00 -1.48 3.19
CA VAL A 31 -4.56 -0.13 3.03
C VAL A 31 -4.00 0.55 1.78
N GLN A 32 -4.65 1.60 1.32
CA GLN A 32 -4.05 2.61 0.44
C GLN A 32 -2.95 3.34 1.21
N ASP A 33 -1.84 3.70 0.55
CA ASP A 33 -0.81 4.52 1.20
C ASP A 33 -1.45 5.79 1.77
N PRO A 34 -1.24 6.09 3.06
CA PRO A 34 -1.94 7.17 3.75
C PRO A 34 -1.45 8.57 3.35
N GLU A 35 -0.29 8.70 2.76
CA GLU A 35 0.34 10.00 2.47
C GLU A 35 0.52 10.28 0.98
N ILE A 36 0.56 9.23 0.15
CA ILE A 36 0.87 9.36 -1.27
C ILE A 36 -0.39 9.17 -2.12
N PRO A 37 -0.90 10.20 -2.77
CA PRO A 37 -2.14 10.15 -3.54
C PRO A 37 -1.93 9.54 -4.94
N ILE A 38 -1.41 8.31 -4.98
CA ILE A 38 -1.33 7.48 -6.18
C ILE A 38 -2.37 6.38 -6.04
N LYS A 39 -3.35 6.36 -6.95
CA LYS A 39 -4.41 5.34 -6.95
C LYS A 39 -3.81 3.93 -6.94
N ASN A 40 -4.34 3.05 -6.10
CA ASN A 40 -3.88 1.68 -5.95
C ASN A 40 -2.44 1.51 -5.43
N PHE A 41 -1.85 2.56 -4.86
CA PHE A 41 -0.61 2.42 -4.12
C PHE A 41 -0.93 1.79 -2.76
N LEU A 42 -0.68 0.50 -2.64
CA LEU A 42 -1.10 -0.30 -1.49
C LEU A 42 0.05 -0.52 -0.52
N VAL A 43 -0.31 -0.59 0.74
CA VAL A 43 0.62 -0.91 1.83
C VAL A 43 0.05 -2.08 2.63
N ILE A 44 0.84 -3.13 2.79
CA ILE A 44 0.59 -4.18 3.78
C ILE A 44 1.39 -3.82 5.03
N ASN A 45 0.68 -3.53 6.10
CA ASN A 45 1.22 -3.09 7.36
C ASN A 45 1.10 -4.21 8.40
N SER A 46 2.17 -4.50 9.14
CA SER A 46 2.09 -5.46 10.25
C SER A 46 1.31 -4.87 11.43
N LYS A 47 0.51 -5.70 12.11
CA LYS A 47 -0.18 -5.28 13.34
C LYS A 47 0.78 -5.19 14.51
N ARG A 48 1.73 -6.14 14.62
CA ARG A 48 2.82 -6.06 15.59
C ARG A 48 3.81 -4.97 15.17
N HIS A 49 4.36 -4.27 16.14
CA HIS A 49 5.48 -3.36 15.89
C HIS A 49 6.77 -4.18 15.73
N ILE A 50 7.10 -4.49 14.50
CA ILE A 50 8.35 -5.11 14.08
C ILE A 50 8.98 -4.25 12.99
N GLN A 51 10.25 -4.41 12.74
CA GLN A 51 10.99 -3.61 11.77
C GLN A 51 11.36 -4.43 10.52
N SER A 52 11.74 -5.67 10.71
CA SER A 52 12.32 -6.51 9.66
C SER A 52 11.42 -7.70 9.31
N ILE A 53 11.45 -8.10 8.03
CA ILE A 53 10.86 -9.37 7.59
C ILE A 53 11.44 -10.58 8.35
N ALA A 54 12.69 -10.46 8.83
CA ALA A 54 13.35 -11.50 9.62
C ALA A 54 12.73 -11.73 11.01
N GLN A 55 11.83 -10.82 11.45
CA GLN A 55 11.12 -10.94 12.73
C GLN A 55 9.75 -11.63 12.59
N LEU A 56 9.35 -11.96 11.37
CA LEU A 56 8.10 -12.69 11.11
C LEU A 56 8.28 -14.17 11.45
N SER A 57 7.22 -14.80 11.99
CA SER A 57 7.16 -16.26 12.04
C SER A 57 6.95 -16.85 10.63
N PRO A 58 7.21 -18.15 10.42
CA PRO A 58 6.90 -18.81 9.15
C PRO A 58 5.43 -18.68 8.74
N GLU A 59 4.51 -18.72 9.69
CA GLU A 59 3.06 -18.56 9.49
C GLU A 59 2.72 -17.14 9.08
N GLU A 60 3.26 -16.13 9.78
CA GLU A 60 3.10 -14.71 9.43
C GLU A 60 3.66 -14.43 8.04
N ASN A 61 4.79 -15.02 7.68
CA ASN A 61 5.39 -14.88 6.36
C ASN A 61 4.48 -15.46 5.26
N THR A 62 3.90 -16.63 5.48
CA THR A 62 2.92 -17.23 4.56
C THR A 62 1.68 -16.34 4.41
N GLU A 63 1.18 -15.81 5.51
CA GLU A 63 0.03 -14.88 5.53
C GLU A 63 0.32 -13.59 4.75
N LEU A 64 1.49 -12.97 4.98
CA LEU A 64 1.94 -11.77 4.29
C LEU A 64 1.95 -11.96 2.77
N PHE A 65 2.62 -13.01 2.30
CA PHE A 65 2.73 -13.24 0.85
C PHE A 65 1.42 -13.71 0.23
N GLY A 66 0.56 -14.41 0.97
CA GLY A 66 -0.81 -14.71 0.55
C GLY A 66 -1.64 -13.44 0.32
N LEU A 67 -1.56 -12.50 1.25
CA LEU A 67 -2.24 -11.20 1.12
C LEU A 67 -1.67 -10.36 -0.03
N CYS A 68 -0.33 -10.32 -0.14
CA CYS A 68 0.36 -9.63 -1.24
C CYS A 68 -0.04 -10.19 -2.61
N TYR A 69 -0.08 -11.51 -2.76
CA TYR A 69 -0.52 -12.18 -3.99
C TYR A 69 -1.96 -11.80 -4.36
N ARG A 70 -2.89 -11.89 -3.42
CA ARG A 70 -4.30 -11.54 -3.66
C ARG A 70 -4.46 -10.08 -4.05
N ALA A 71 -3.77 -9.17 -3.35
CA ALA A 71 -3.79 -7.75 -3.66
C ALA A 71 -3.23 -7.48 -5.06
N ARG A 72 -2.07 -8.05 -5.40
CA ARG A 72 -1.46 -7.88 -6.73
C ARG A 72 -2.33 -8.47 -7.84
N LYS A 73 -2.94 -9.62 -7.60
CA LYS A 73 -3.87 -10.26 -8.54
C LYS A 73 -5.10 -9.39 -8.80
N ALA A 74 -5.67 -8.81 -7.76
CA ALA A 74 -6.79 -7.88 -7.89
C ALA A 74 -6.43 -6.67 -8.76
N LEU A 75 -5.22 -6.13 -8.62
CA LEU A 75 -4.74 -5.00 -9.44
C LEU A 75 -4.63 -5.30 -10.93
N LEU A 76 -4.62 -6.56 -11.35
CA LEU A 76 -4.63 -6.93 -12.78
C LEU A 76 -5.90 -6.46 -13.50
N SER A 77 -6.99 -6.24 -12.78
CA SER A 77 -8.24 -5.73 -13.35
C SER A 77 -8.17 -4.24 -13.76
N TRP A 78 -7.17 -3.49 -13.26
CA TRP A 78 -6.89 -2.13 -13.71
C TRP A 78 -5.96 -2.14 -14.92
N GLY A 79 -6.53 -2.03 -16.11
CA GLY A 79 -5.78 -2.09 -17.38
C GLY A 79 -4.82 -0.91 -17.62
N ASP A 80 -4.88 0.14 -16.78
CA ASP A 80 -3.99 1.30 -16.83
C ASP A 80 -2.70 1.14 -16.01
N ILE A 81 -2.56 0.05 -15.25
CA ILE A 81 -1.32 -0.28 -14.53
C ILE A 81 -0.36 -1.02 -15.46
N ILE A 82 0.78 -0.41 -15.78
CA ILE A 82 1.75 -0.94 -16.74
C ILE A 82 2.92 -1.68 -16.11
N ASP A 83 3.14 -1.49 -14.83
CA ASP A 83 4.17 -2.17 -14.02
C ASP A 83 3.78 -2.14 -12.55
N CYS A 84 4.41 -2.95 -11.74
CA CYS A 84 4.19 -2.95 -10.30
C CYS A 84 5.49 -3.30 -9.55
N LYS A 85 5.81 -2.49 -8.55
CA LYS A 85 6.98 -2.70 -7.70
C LYS A 85 6.56 -3.16 -6.32
N LEU A 86 7.19 -4.22 -5.85
CA LEU A 86 7.09 -4.66 -4.46
C LEU A 86 8.33 -4.14 -3.73
N ILE A 87 8.13 -3.31 -2.72
CA ILE A 87 9.22 -2.65 -2.01
C ILE A 87 9.05 -2.84 -0.51
N GLN A 88 10.08 -3.40 0.13
CA GLN A 88 10.19 -3.47 1.57
C GLN A 88 11.51 -2.86 1.99
N GLU A 89 11.48 -2.00 2.98
CA GLU A 89 12.67 -1.42 3.58
C GLU A 89 12.49 -1.29 5.11
N GLU A 90 13.57 -1.36 5.85
CA GLU A 90 13.54 -1.34 7.33
C GLU A 90 13.71 0.08 7.90
N ARG A 91 13.91 1.06 7.04
CA ARG A 91 14.24 2.44 7.38
C ARG A 91 13.17 3.14 8.22
N SER A 92 11.89 2.80 8.04
CA SER A 92 10.78 3.44 8.74
C SER A 92 10.61 2.99 10.20
N GLY A 93 11.28 1.92 10.61
CA GLY A 93 11.16 1.36 11.94
C GLY A 93 9.87 0.58 12.22
N HIS A 94 8.93 0.52 11.28
CA HIS A 94 7.75 -0.34 11.34
C HIS A 94 7.62 -1.10 10.04
N PHE A 95 7.43 -2.41 10.11
CA PHE A 95 7.36 -3.27 8.94
C PHE A 95 6.15 -2.94 8.07
N HIS A 96 6.42 -2.64 6.82
CA HIS A 96 5.42 -2.53 5.77
C HIS A 96 5.98 -2.98 4.43
N LEU A 97 5.10 -3.49 3.58
CA LEU A 97 5.41 -3.87 2.21
C LEU A 97 4.59 -2.98 1.27
N TRP A 98 5.25 -2.25 0.41
CA TRP A 98 4.61 -1.44 -0.62
C TRP A 98 4.33 -2.26 -1.87
N ILE A 99 3.13 -2.08 -2.42
CA ILE A 99 2.73 -2.53 -3.74
C ILE A 99 2.48 -1.26 -4.55
N LEU A 100 3.51 -0.79 -5.25
CA LEU A 100 3.49 0.47 -5.99
C LEU A 100 3.12 0.20 -7.44
N PRO A 101 1.94 0.65 -7.93
CA PRO A 101 1.59 0.57 -9.33
C PRO A 101 2.34 1.64 -10.11
N TRP A 102 2.67 1.32 -11.35
CA TRP A 102 3.27 2.27 -12.29
C TRP A 102 2.28 2.57 -13.42
N TYR A 103 2.03 3.84 -13.66
CA TYR A 103 1.11 4.34 -14.68
C TYR A 103 1.86 5.05 -15.80
N ALA A 104 1.24 5.17 -16.98
CA ALA A 104 1.84 5.82 -18.13
C ALA A 104 2.31 7.26 -17.85
N TRP A 105 1.57 8.04 -17.03
CA TRP A 105 1.97 9.39 -16.67
C TRP A 105 3.30 9.47 -15.92
N MET A 106 3.71 8.40 -15.27
CA MET A 106 5.00 8.33 -14.57
C MET A 106 6.15 8.20 -15.56
N ASP A 107 5.93 7.55 -16.71
CA ASP A 107 6.96 7.44 -17.77
C ASP A 107 7.27 8.78 -18.46
N GLU A 108 6.37 9.75 -18.39
CA GLU A 108 6.56 11.07 -19.01
C GLU A 108 7.60 11.93 -18.30
N GLY A 109 7.86 11.71 -17.02
CA GLY A 109 8.79 12.49 -16.22
C GLY A 109 9.81 11.67 -15.44
N PHE A 110 9.65 10.34 -15.40
CA PHE A 110 10.48 9.45 -14.59
C PHE A 110 10.77 8.17 -15.37
N ASP A 111 11.91 7.53 -15.11
CA ASP A 111 12.13 6.17 -15.58
C ASP A 111 11.56 5.15 -14.58
N LYS A 112 11.41 3.88 -15.01
CA LYS A 112 10.86 2.79 -14.18
C LYS A 112 11.83 2.27 -13.12
N SER A 113 12.99 2.89 -12.95
CA SER A 113 13.98 2.45 -11.97
C SER A 113 13.53 2.68 -10.53
N LEU A 114 14.06 1.90 -9.61
CA LEU A 114 13.85 2.11 -8.18
C LEU A 114 14.38 3.47 -7.71
N ALA A 115 15.35 4.05 -8.41
CA ALA A 115 15.90 5.37 -8.11
C ALA A 115 14.83 6.48 -8.23
N CYS A 116 13.88 6.34 -9.15
CA CYS A 116 12.82 7.32 -9.37
C CYS A 116 11.64 7.22 -8.40
N VAL A 117 11.52 6.16 -7.62
CA VAL A 117 10.35 5.92 -6.74
C VAL A 117 10.10 7.11 -5.80
N ARG A 118 11.13 7.61 -5.12
CA ARG A 118 11.00 8.75 -4.20
C ARG A 118 10.58 10.03 -4.90
N ALA A 119 11.11 10.27 -6.10
CA ALA A 119 10.76 11.44 -6.90
C ALA A 119 9.30 11.39 -7.38
N VAL A 120 8.82 10.23 -7.82
CA VAL A 120 7.41 10.01 -8.18
C VAL A 120 6.48 10.25 -7.00
N MET A 121 6.83 9.74 -5.83
CA MET A 121 6.04 9.93 -4.60
C MET A 121 5.96 11.41 -4.23
N GLN A 122 7.07 12.13 -4.29
CA GLN A 122 7.11 13.56 -4.01
C GLN A 122 6.28 14.36 -5.02
N TYR A 123 6.41 14.06 -6.30
CA TYR A 123 5.60 14.66 -7.36
C TYR A 123 4.10 14.44 -7.11
N ALA A 124 3.71 13.23 -6.74
CA ALA A 124 2.31 12.91 -6.45
C ALA A 124 1.79 13.72 -5.24
N ARG A 125 2.57 13.85 -4.16
CA ARG A 125 2.20 14.70 -3.01
C ARG A 125 1.93 16.14 -3.43
N GLU A 126 2.78 16.70 -4.29
CA GLU A 126 2.71 18.10 -4.71
C GLU A 126 1.59 18.37 -5.71
N THR A 127 1.26 17.40 -6.57
CA THR A 127 0.37 17.64 -7.72
C THR A 127 -0.95 16.89 -7.69
N ARG A 128 -1.09 15.83 -6.88
CA ARG A 128 -2.25 14.93 -6.90
C ARG A 128 -3.06 14.90 -5.60
N MET A 129 -2.76 15.76 -4.64
CA MET A 129 -3.56 15.93 -3.42
C MET A 129 -4.79 16.81 -3.71
N THR A 130 -5.57 16.45 -4.70
CA THR A 130 -6.79 17.14 -5.11
C THR A 130 -8.01 16.31 -4.78
N LYS A 131 -9.16 16.97 -4.59
CA LYS A 131 -10.42 16.26 -4.33
C LYS A 131 -10.72 15.20 -5.39
N GLU A 132 -10.53 15.55 -6.67
CA GLU A 132 -10.76 14.61 -7.78
C GLU A 132 -9.93 13.33 -7.66
N HIS A 133 -8.62 13.46 -7.39
CA HIS A 133 -7.74 12.29 -7.24
C HIS A 133 -8.09 11.47 -5.97
N LEU A 134 -8.40 12.15 -4.87
CA LEU A 134 -8.79 11.48 -3.63
C LEU A 134 -10.11 10.71 -3.78
N ASP A 135 -11.08 11.26 -4.51
CA ASP A 135 -12.34 10.58 -4.81
C ASP A 135 -12.09 9.32 -5.68
N LYS A 136 -11.20 9.40 -6.67
CA LYS A 136 -10.79 8.24 -7.49
C LYS A 136 -10.08 7.16 -6.66
N ILE A 137 -9.23 7.57 -5.72
CA ILE A 137 -8.57 6.64 -4.80
C ILE A 137 -9.60 5.95 -3.90
N THR A 138 -10.52 6.70 -3.32
CA THR A 138 -11.58 6.16 -2.47
C THR A 138 -12.43 5.12 -3.22
N ALA A 139 -12.83 5.43 -4.46
CA ALA A 139 -13.58 4.49 -5.29
C ALA A 139 -12.78 3.21 -5.60
N ALA A 140 -11.47 3.33 -5.87
CA ALA A 140 -10.59 2.19 -6.09
C ALA A 140 -10.43 1.32 -4.83
N VAL A 141 -10.33 1.93 -3.65
CA VAL A 141 -10.29 1.23 -2.36
C VAL A 141 -11.57 0.43 -2.12
N GLU A 142 -12.73 1.01 -2.39
CA GLU A 142 -14.02 0.33 -2.25
C GLU A 142 -14.12 -0.88 -3.18
N GLU A 143 -13.67 -0.74 -4.43
CA GLU A 143 -13.65 -1.82 -5.40
C GLU A 143 -12.70 -2.95 -4.98
N LEU A 144 -11.47 -2.62 -4.56
CA LEU A 144 -10.52 -3.60 -4.04
C LEU A 144 -11.07 -4.36 -2.82
N ARG A 145 -11.70 -3.65 -1.90
CA ARG A 145 -12.33 -4.25 -0.72
C ARG A 145 -13.40 -5.27 -1.13
N ARG A 146 -14.21 -4.93 -2.12
CA ARG A 146 -15.25 -5.81 -2.66
C ARG A 146 -14.64 -7.05 -3.33
N MET A 147 -13.60 -6.88 -4.13
CA MET A 147 -12.92 -7.97 -4.83
C MET A 147 -12.28 -8.96 -3.83
N LEU A 148 -11.53 -8.44 -2.86
CA LEU A 148 -10.80 -9.27 -1.89
C LEU A 148 -11.72 -10.01 -0.91
N LYS A 149 -12.95 -9.54 -0.68
CA LYS A 149 -13.95 -10.26 0.08
C LYS A 149 -14.50 -11.49 -0.65
N LYS A 150 -14.57 -11.45 -1.98
CA LYS A 150 -15.05 -12.59 -2.79
C LYS A 150 -14.02 -13.72 -2.87
N ASP A 151 -12.74 -13.39 -2.76
CA ASP A 151 -11.63 -14.33 -2.86
C ASP A 151 -11.17 -14.88 -1.49
N ALA A 152 -11.86 -14.50 -0.43
CA ALA A 152 -11.54 -14.93 0.93
C ALA A 152 -12.17 -16.29 1.29
#